data_b2eeccf121e3f07c96ff883cd67a56cb
#
_entry.id   b2eeccf121e3f07c96ff883cd67a56cb
#
_cell.length_a   1.000
_cell.length_b   1.000
_cell.length_c   1.000
_cell.angle_alpha   90.00
_cell.angle_beta   90.00
_cell.angle_gamma   90.00
#
_symmetry.space_group_name_H-M   'P 1'
#
loop_
_entity.id
_entity.type
_entity.pdbx_description
1 polymer ?
#
loop_
_entity_poly.entity_id
_entity_poly.type
_entity_poly.pdbx_seq_one_letter_code
_entity_poly.pdbx_strand_id
1 'polypeptide(L)'
;MKFKIDTKEKIVVFCPEINALDANLSASFIATATTLPGLESRNLILDLHLLETADESGIEAILAVYSHMYDNNRSCAITGINSTLTQLLKTAAPDNFNLAPTMAEAIDLVMMEELERELLDGLE
;
A
#
# COMPACT_ATOMS: atom_id res chain seq x y z
N MET A 1 -5.19 11.49 11.59
CA MET A 1 -5.97 10.62 10.68
C MET A 1 -6.44 9.37 11.43
N LYS A 2 -7.67 8.99 11.22
CA LYS A 2 -8.22 7.79 11.83
C LYS A 2 -7.93 6.57 10.95
N PHE A 3 -7.49 5.48 11.54
CA PHE A 3 -7.12 4.29 10.77
C PHE A 3 -7.12 3.04 11.65
N LYS A 4 -7.13 1.89 11.00
CA LYS A 4 -6.94 0.58 11.65
C LYS A 4 -5.69 -0.06 11.09
N ILE A 5 -4.98 -0.80 11.93
CA ILE A 5 -3.86 -1.63 11.50
C ILE A 5 -4.04 -3.05 12.02
N ASP A 6 -3.53 -3.99 11.23
CA ASP A 6 -3.42 -5.39 11.64
C ASP A 6 -1.99 -5.83 11.34
N THR A 7 -1.24 -6.18 12.38
CA THR A 7 0.16 -6.54 12.25
C THR A 7 0.30 -8.06 12.31
N LYS A 8 0.86 -8.63 11.27
CA LYS A 8 1.17 -10.04 11.15
C LYS A 8 2.69 -10.21 11.19
N GLU A 9 3.19 -11.44 11.09
CA GLU A 9 4.64 -11.70 11.17
C GLU A 9 5.45 -10.91 10.15
N LYS A 10 5.00 -10.88 8.89
CA LYS A 10 5.74 -10.24 7.77
C LYS A 10 4.99 -9.08 7.13
N ILE A 11 3.82 -8.71 7.64
CA ILE A 11 2.93 -7.76 6.98
C ILE A 11 2.27 -6.85 8.00
N VAL A 12 2.17 -5.56 7.65
CA VAL A 12 1.25 -4.62 8.31
C VAL A 12 0.14 -4.32 7.31
N VAL A 13 -1.11 -4.51 7.71
CA VAL A 13 -2.27 -4.07 6.93
C VAL A 13 -2.71 -2.73 7.48
N PHE A 14 -2.77 -1.72 6.61
CA PHE A 14 -3.17 -0.36 6.96
C PHE A 14 -4.48 -0.03 6.27
N CYS A 15 -5.51 0.28 7.05
CA CYS A 15 -6.83 0.66 6.56
C CYS A 15 -7.17 2.05 7.05
N PRO A 16 -6.97 3.10 6.23
CA PRO A 16 -7.37 4.45 6.63
C PRO A 16 -8.89 4.56 6.68
N GLU A 17 -9.40 5.16 7.75
CA GLU A 17 -10.84 5.34 7.94
C GLU A 17 -11.26 6.72 7.42
N ILE A 18 -11.03 6.93 6.13
CA ILE A 18 -11.40 8.15 5.40
C ILE A 18 -12.13 7.75 4.14
N ASN A 19 -13.08 8.59 3.70
CA ASN A 19 -13.82 8.34 2.46
C ASN A 19 -13.29 9.17 1.28
N ALA A 20 -12.48 10.19 1.55
CA ALA A 20 -11.87 11.02 0.52
C ALA A 20 -10.41 11.31 0.87
N LEU A 21 -9.53 11.19 -0.10
CA LEU A 21 -8.12 11.51 0.07
C LEU A 21 -7.79 12.66 -0.88
N ASP A 22 -7.61 13.84 -0.31
CA ASP A 22 -7.38 15.09 -1.03
C ASP A 22 -6.08 15.74 -0.59
N ALA A 23 -5.80 16.94 -1.12
CA ALA A 23 -4.59 17.68 -0.81
C ALA A 23 -4.43 17.96 0.68
N ASN A 24 -5.54 18.12 1.42
CA ASN A 24 -5.49 18.39 2.85
C ASN A 24 -5.04 17.18 3.68
N LEU A 25 -5.30 15.97 3.19
CA LEU A 25 -4.98 14.73 3.90
C LEU A 25 -3.76 14.01 3.35
N SER A 26 -3.26 14.38 2.17
CA SER A 26 -2.19 13.66 1.49
C SER A 26 -0.91 13.56 2.32
N ALA A 27 -0.45 14.66 2.90
CA ALA A 27 0.77 14.67 3.71
C ALA A 27 0.60 13.79 4.97
N SER A 28 -0.56 13.87 5.62
CA SER A 28 -0.87 13.06 6.80
C SER A 28 -0.95 11.58 6.45
N PHE A 29 -1.53 11.25 5.30
CA PHE A 29 -1.61 9.88 4.81
C PHE A 29 -0.21 9.29 4.62
N ILE A 30 0.67 10.00 3.92
CA ILE A 30 2.04 9.54 3.69
C ILE A 30 2.78 9.37 5.02
N ALA A 31 2.73 10.38 5.89
CA ALA A 31 3.42 10.34 7.17
C ALA A 31 2.93 9.18 8.04
N THR A 32 1.63 8.97 8.10
CA THR A 32 1.05 7.88 8.90
C THR A 32 1.41 6.52 8.34
N ALA A 33 1.21 6.33 7.03
CA ALA A 33 1.42 5.03 6.39
C ALA A 33 2.89 4.60 6.40
N THR A 34 3.83 5.54 6.35
CA THR A 34 5.25 5.22 6.29
C THR A 34 5.92 5.13 7.66
N THR A 35 5.21 5.43 8.74
CA THR A 35 5.75 5.38 10.11
C THR A 35 4.94 4.46 11.03
N LEU A 36 4.22 3.51 10.46
CA LEU A 36 3.43 2.55 11.24
C LEU A 36 4.33 1.70 12.14
N PRO A 37 3.88 1.37 13.37
CA PRO A 37 4.64 0.51 14.26
C PRO A 37 4.97 -0.82 13.60
N GLY A 38 6.23 -1.21 13.64
CA GLY A 38 6.70 -2.49 13.10
C GLY A 38 6.86 -2.55 11.59
N LEU A 39 6.59 -1.45 10.88
CA LEU A 39 6.68 -1.44 9.41
C LEU A 39 8.11 -1.61 8.90
N GLU A 40 9.11 -1.18 9.64
CA GLU A 40 10.51 -1.24 9.22
C GLU A 40 11.02 -2.67 8.96
N SER A 41 10.34 -3.68 9.48
CA SER A 41 10.72 -5.08 9.28
C SER A 41 9.64 -5.89 8.53
N ARG A 42 8.66 -5.21 7.96
CA ARG A 42 7.49 -5.86 7.36
C ARG A 42 7.13 -5.23 6.01
N ASN A 43 6.31 -5.96 5.27
CA ASN A 43 5.69 -5.47 4.04
C ASN A 43 4.36 -4.77 4.38
N LEU A 44 3.83 -3.99 3.44
CA LEU A 44 2.62 -3.19 3.65
C LEU A 44 1.51 -3.62 2.71
N ILE A 45 0.32 -3.78 3.26
CA ILE A 45 -0.89 -3.87 2.45
C ILE A 45 -1.74 -2.65 2.76
N LEU A 46 -2.06 -1.90 1.71
CA LEU A 46 -3.00 -0.78 1.78
C LEU A 46 -4.40 -1.32 1.50
N ASP A 47 -5.23 -1.37 2.54
CA ASP A 47 -6.62 -1.75 2.41
C ASP A 47 -7.45 -0.47 2.32
N LEU A 48 -7.85 -0.12 1.09
CA LEU A 48 -8.53 1.13 0.80
C LEU A 48 -10.03 0.95 0.57
N HIS A 49 -10.63 -0.05 1.22
CA HIS A 49 -12.06 -0.35 0.99
C HIS A 49 -13.01 0.74 1.48
N LEU A 50 -12.59 1.60 2.41
CA LEU A 50 -13.40 2.71 2.89
C LEU A 50 -13.23 3.98 2.06
N LEU A 51 -12.18 4.04 1.23
CA LEU A 51 -11.90 5.20 0.40
C LEU A 51 -12.82 5.20 -0.82
N GLU A 52 -13.57 6.29 -0.99
CA GLU A 52 -14.51 6.44 -2.10
C GLU A 52 -13.95 7.27 -3.22
N THR A 53 -13.25 8.36 -2.88
CA THR A 53 -12.72 9.31 -3.86
C THR A 53 -11.30 9.74 -3.50
N ALA A 54 -10.54 10.15 -4.52
CA ALA A 54 -9.25 10.77 -4.33
C ALA A 54 -9.02 11.75 -5.48
N ASP A 55 -8.44 12.90 -5.18
CA ASP A 55 -7.99 13.84 -6.22
C ASP A 55 -6.57 13.47 -6.67
N GLU A 56 -5.98 14.29 -7.52
CA GLU A 56 -4.62 14.08 -8.02
C GLU A 56 -3.61 13.96 -6.88
N SER A 57 -3.70 14.84 -5.86
CA SER A 57 -2.82 14.80 -4.70
C SER A 57 -2.98 13.50 -3.91
N GLY A 58 -4.23 13.01 -3.79
CA GLY A 58 -4.52 11.75 -3.10
C GLY A 58 -3.93 10.55 -3.83
N ILE A 59 -4.07 10.52 -5.15
CA ILE A 59 -3.48 9.46 -5.97
C ILE A 59 -1.94 9.49 -5.84
N GLU A 60 -1.34 10.66 -5.93
CA GLU A 60 0.11 10.82 -5.75
C GLU A 60 0.56 10.34 -4.36
N ALA A 61 -0.24 10.59 -3.32
CA ALA A 61 0.07 10.13 -1.97
C ALA A 61 0.08 8.61 -1.87
N ILE A 62 -0.90 7.94 -2.48
CA ILE A 62 -0.95 6.47 -2.53
C ILE A 62 0.30 5.94 -3.23
N LEU A 63 0.68 6.54 -4.35
CA LEU A 63 1.85 6.14 -5.12
C LEU A 63 3.15 6.39 -4.33
N ALA A 64 3.21 7.47 -3.58
CA ALA A 64 4.39 7.80 -2.76
C ALA A 64 4.60 6.75 -1.66
N VAL A 65 3.52 6.31 -1.01
CA VAL A 65 3.59 5.25 0.00
C VAL A 65 4.04 3.93 -0.62
N TYR A 66 3.47 3.60 -1.76
CA TYR A 66 3.83 2.39 -2.51
C TYR A 66 5.32 2.39 -2.86
N SER A 67 5.80 3.47 -3.45
CA SER A 67 7.22 3.62 -3.84
C SER A 67 8.16 3.60 -2.64
N HIS A 68 7.74 4.20 -1.53
CA HIS A 68 8.54 4.21 -0.28
C HIS A 68 8.88 2.78 0.16
N MET A 69 7.93 1.86 0.06
CA MET A 69 8.15 0.48 0.46
C MET A 69 9.23 -0.17 -0.42
N TYR A 70 9.13 -0.01 -1.72
CA TYR A 70 10.11 -0.59 -2.65
C TYR A 70 11.48 0.07 -2.54
N ASP A 71 11.53 1.37 -2.29
CA ASP A 71 12.78 2.10 -2.06
C ASP A 71 13.51 1.59 -0.81
N ASN A 72 12.77 1.02 0.14
CA ASN A 72 13.30 0.45 1.36
C ASN A 72 13.40 -1.09 1.31
N ASN A 73 13.38 -1.63 0.11
CA ASN A 73 13.51 -3.07 -0.14
C ASN A 73 12.44 -3.90 0.56
N ARG A 74 11.21 -3.37 0.58
CA ARG A 74 10.00 -4.01 1.09
C ARG A 74 8.97 -4.05 -0.02
N SER A 75 7.91 -4.82 0.18
CA SER A 75 6.82 -4.94 -0.79
C SER A 75 5.57 -4.21 -0.33
N CYS A 76 4.73 -3.84 -1.29
CA CYS A 76 3.44 -3.23 -1.04
C CYS A 76 2.41 -3.79 -2.01
N ALA A 77 1.20 -4.00 -1.54
CA ALA A 77 0.04 -4.32 -2.36
C ALA A 77 -1.13 -3.44 -1.94
N ILE A 78 -2.01 -3.17 -2.88
CA ILE A 78 -3.21 -2.35 -2.67
C ILE A 78 -4.43 -3.23 -2.93
N THR A 79 -5.38 -3.22 -2.01
CA THR A 79 -6.62 -3.98 -2.15
C THR A 79 -7.82 -3.16 -1.70
N GLY A 80 -9.00 -3.59 -2.08
CA GLY A 80 -10.26 -2.97 -1.65
C GLY A 80 -10.66 -1.73 -2.42
N ILE A 81 -9.88 -1.25 -3.37
CA ILE A 81 -10.20 -0.01 -4.09
C ILE A 81 -11.33 -0.24 -5.10
N ASN A 82 -12.15 0.79 -5.28
CA ASN A 82 -13.23 0.74 -6.26
C ASN A 82 -12.70 0.93 -7.69
N SER A 83 -13.57 0.73 -8.67
CA SER A 83 -13.17 0.79 -10.08
C SER A 83 -12.69 2.18 -10.52
N THR A 84 -13.28 3.24 -9.98
CA THR A 84 -12.87 4.61 -10.31
C THR A 84 -11.44 4.88 -9.84
N LEU A 85 -11.13 4.53 -8.58
CA LEU A 85 -9.79 4.68 -8.02
C LEU A 85 -8.79 3.79 -8.74
N THR A 86 -9.18 2.59 -9.08
CA THR A 86 -8.33 1.66 -9.85
C THR A 86 -7.93 2.30 -11.18
N GLN A 87 -8.89 2.91 -11.88
CA GLN A 87 -8.63 3.55 -13.16
C GLN A 87 -7.69 4.74 -13.01
N LEU A 88 -7.90 5.55 -11.98
CA LEU A 88 -7.04 6.71 -11.70
C LEU A 88 -5.60 6.29 -11.39
N LEU A 89 -5.43 5.24 -10.60
CA LEU A 89 -4.10 4.72 -10.29
C LEU A 89 -3.40 4.17 -11.53
N LYS A 90 -4.10 3.42 -12.35
CA LYS A 90 -3.56 2.87 -13.60
C LYS A 90 -3.17 3.95 -14.59
N THR A 91 -3.92 5.04 -14.63
CA THR A 91 -3.62 6.18 -15.51
C THR A 91 -2.41 6.96 -15.02
N ALA A 92 -2.31 7.18 -13.70
CA ALA A 92 -1.22 7.93 -13.10
C ALA A 92 0.11 7.17 -13.14
N ALA A 93 0.05 5.84 -13.06
CA ALA A 93 1.23 4.99 -13.09
C ALA A 93 0.91 3.72 -13.87
N PRO A 94 1.14 3.74 -15.18
CA PRO A 94 0.80 2.62 -16.05
C PRO A 94 1.66 1.37 -15.84
N ASP A 95 2.79 1.50 -15.16
CA ASP A 95 3.64 0.36 -14.84
C ASP A 95 3.03 -0.48 -13.72
N ASN A 96 3.44 -1.72 -13.64
CA ASN A 96 2.84 -2.71 -12.77
C ASN A 96 2.72 -2.31 -11.30
N PHE A 97 1.49 -2.27 -10.82
CA PHE A 97 1.16 -2.20 -9.41
C PHE A 97 0.65 -3.54 -8.93
N ASN A 98 0.92 -3.84 -7.68
CA ASN A 98 0.28 -4.96 -7.02
C ASN A 98 -1.12 -4.54 -6.55
N LEU A 99 -2.07 -4.53 -7.50
CA LEU A 99 -3.48 -4.31 -7.22
C LEU A 99 -4.14 -5.68 -7.10
N ALA A 100 -4.69 -5.97 -5.93
CA ALA A 100 -5.31 -7.27 -5.67
C ALA A 100 -6.81 -7.10 -5.40
N PRO A 101 -7.66 -7.93 -6.00
CA PRO A 101 -9.10 -7.83 -5.75
C PRO A 101 -9.50 -8.27 -4.35
N THR A 102 -8.68 -9.08 -3.67
CA THR A 102 -8.97 -9.57 -2.33
C THR A 102 -7.76 -9.43 -1.41
N MET A 103 -8.03 -9.45 -0.11
CA MET A 103 -6.96 -9.44 0.89
C MET A 103 -6.06 -10.68 0.75
N ALA A 104 -6.63 -11.85 0.48
CA ALA A 104 -5.87 -13.07 0.33
C ALA A 104 -4.86 -12.96 -0.82
N GLU A 105 -5.29 -12.41 -1.96
CA GLU A 105 -4.41 -12.21 -3.11
C GLU A 105 -3.34 -11.15 -2.82
N ALA A 106 -3.68 -10.08 -2.08
CA ALA A 106 -2.70 -9.08 -1.68
C ALA A 106 -1.61 -9.69 -0.80
N ILE A 107 -1.99 -10.53 0.15
CA ILE A 107 -1.05 -11.24 1.02
C ILE A 107 -0.14 -12.14 0.18
N ASP A 108 -0.71 -12.91 -0.74
CA ASP A 108 0.05 -13.80 -1.61
C ASP A 108 1.08 -13.03 -2.44
N LEU A 109 0.70 -11.88 -3.01
CA LEU A 109 1.61 -11.06 -3.81
C LEU A 109 2.81 -10.60 -3.00
N VAL A 110 2.60 -10.02 -1.82
CA VAL A 110 3.72 -9.51 -1.02
C VAL A 110 4.57 -10.64 -0.46
N MET A 111 3.97 -11.77 -0.12
CA MET A 111 4.74 -12.91 0.40
C MET A 111 5.56 -13.61 -0.68
N MET A 112 5.08 -13.65 -1.91
CA MET A 112 5.86 -14.14 -3.04
C MET A 112 7.10 -13.29 -3.26
N GLU A 113 6.96 -11.96 -3.20
CA GLU A 113 8.10 -11.04 -3.34
C GLU A 113 9.07 -11.17 -2.17
N GLU A 114 8.55 -11.33 -0.96
CA GLU A 114 9.38 -11.55 0.23
C GLU A 114 10.21 -12.81 0.08
N LEU A 115 9.59 -13.90 -0.38
CA LEU A 115 10.27 -15.16 -0.60
C LEU A 115 11.36 -15.04 -1.67
N GLU A 116 11.08 -14.34 -2.76
CA GLU A 116 12.07 -14.08 -3.81
C GLU A 116 13.29 -13.34 -3.27
N ARG A 117 13.07 -12.32 -2.44
CA ARG A 117 14.17 -11.57 -1.81
C ARG A 117 15.01 -12.47 -0.89
N GLU A 118 14.35 -13.31 -0.10
CA GLU A 118 15.04 -14.25 0.79
C GLU A 118 15.90 -15.25 0.00
N LEU A 119 15.37 -15.74 -1.12
CA LEU A 119 16.11 -16.66 -1.98
C LEU A 119 17.31 -15.98 -2.63
N LEU A 120 17.17 -14.75 -3.10
CA LEU A 120 18.26 -14.00 -3.70
C LEU A 120 19.36 -13.69 -2.68
N ASP A 121 18.97 -13.31 -1.47
CA ASP A 121 19.92 -13.04 -0.39
C ASP A 121 20.67 -14.30 0.00
N GLY A 122 20.02 -15.46 -0.05
CA GLY A 122 20.64 -16.75 0.26
C GLY A 122 21.62 -17.23 -0.78
N LEU A 123 21.61 -16.65 -1.99
CA LEU A 123 22.55 -17.00 -3.06
C LEU A 123 23.85 -16.21 -2.99
N GLU A 124 23.88 -15.18 -2.18
CA GLU A 124 25.07 -14.36 -1.94
C GLU A 124 25.88 -14.93 -0.77
#